data_563cb7dc0cd99141a0a636142e6fc9e9
#
_entry.id   563cb7dc0cd99141a0a636142e6fc9e9
#
_cell.length_a   1.000
_cell.length_b   1.000
_cell.length_c   1.000
_cell.angle_alpha   90.00
_cell.angle_beta   90.00
_cell.angle_gamma   90.00
#
_symmetry.space_group_name_H-M   'P 1'
#
loop_
_entity.id
_entity.type
_entity.pdbx_description
1 polymer ?
#
loop_
_entity_poly.entity_id
_entity_poly.type
_entity_poly.pdbx_seq_one_letter_code
_entity_poly.pdbx_strand_id
1 'polypeptide(L)'
;EIAAPGKQITVPAYGMTQINNVGRVLEDASSITGREAYLIVESEQEIRAWASQIDNLTEDPSMERSQSDADGSQRVLVPSSAAIGQFLTSLIVINQSDFAGQVTIRSRSNAGVLQAELLNQSIEANGFLHFADFYGGLGLSNLYGPIEVEALGGIQITATARIYTQEGSSGYFQGVDISKGSKKVVMPFSVDNDDFRTNL
;
A
#
# COMPACT_ATOMS: atom_id res chain seq x y z
N GLU A 1 -3.44 -19.31 2.94
CA GLU A 1 -2.25 -18.61 2.43
C GLU A 1 -1.39 -19.58 1.64
N ILE A 2 -1.04 -19.25 0.40
CA ILE A 2 -0.11 -20.06 -0.40
C ILE A 2 1.12 -19.19 -0.58
N ALA A 3 2.17 -19.45 0.20
CA ALA A 3 3.47 -18.86 -0.06
C ALA A 3 4.03 -19.47 -1.36
N ALA A 4 4.26 -18.64 -2.38
CA ALA A 4 5.01 -19.09 -3.55
C ALA A 4 6.48 -19.31 -3.16
N PRO A 5 7.16 -20.31 -3.72
CA PRO A 5 8.57 -20.54 -3.45
C PRO A 5 9.41 -19.31 -3.81
N GLY A 6 10.37 -19.01 -2.96
CA GLY A 6 11.29 -17.89 -3.17
C GLY A 6 12.28 -18.14 -4.29
N LYS A 7 12.81 -17.06 -4.86
CA LYS A 7 13.92 -17.10 -5.82
C LYS A 7 15.10 -16.31 -5.30
N GLN A 8 16.26 -16.93 -5.28
CA GLN A 8 17.49 -16.25 -4.95
C GLN A 8 17.99 -15.42 -6.16
N ILE A 9 18.34 -14.17 -5.89
CA ILE A 9 18.93 -13.25 -6.87
C ILE A 9 20.21 -12.64 -6.29
N THR A 10 21.10 -12.19 -7.15
CA THR A 10 22.32 -11.49 -6.75
C THR A 10 22.19 -10.01 -7.10
N VAL A 11 22.42 -9.15 -6.12
CA VAL A 11 22.54 -7.71 -6.32
C VAL A 11 24.00 -7.33 -6.12
N PRO A 12 24.70 -6.73 -7.12
CA PRO A 12 26.08 -6.31 -6.95
C PRO A 12 26.20 -5.19 -5.91
N ALA A 13 27.34 -5.10 -5.24
CA ALA A 13 27.63 -4.00 -4.33
C ALA A 13 27.50 -2.65 -5.07
N TYR A 14 26.76 -1.70 -4.49
CA TYR A 14 26.44 -0.40 -5.08
C TYR A 14 25.72 -0.49 -6.44
N GLY A 15 25.21 -1.67 -6.80
CA GLY A 15 24.51 -1.93 -8.03
C GLY A 15 23.00 -2.08 -7.86
N MET A 16 22.34 -2.37 -8.95
CA MET A 16 20.90 -2.60 -9.01
C MET A 16 20.63 -3.88 -9.82
N THR A 17 19.63 -4.62 -9.40
CA THR A 17 19.05 -5.72 -10.19
C THR A 17 17.57 -5.43 -10.40
N GLN A 18 17.14 -5.43 -11.66
CA GLN A 18 15.74 -5.27 -12.02
C GLN A 18 15.17 -6.62 -12.47
N ILE A 19 13.97 -6.91 -11.97
CA ILE A 19 13.21 -8.09 -12.38
C ILE A 19 11.96 -7.62 -13.09
N ASN A 20 11.89 -7.89 -14.39
CA ASN A 20 10.70 -7.62 -15.17
C ASN A 20 9.70 -8.76 -15.01
N ASN A 21 8.43 -8.41 -14.76
CA ASN A 21 7.35 -9.37 -14.58
C ASN A 21 7.67 -10.42 -13.49
N VAL A 22 7.74 -9.94 -12.26
CA VAL A 22 8.12 -10.71 -11.08
C VAL A 22 7.28 -11.98 -10.91
N GLY A 23 6.00 -11.92 -11.27
CA GLY A 23 5.10 -13.08 -11.21
C GLY A 23 5.52 -14.24 -12.12
N ARG A 24 6.23 -13.96 -13.23
CA ARG A 24 6.76 -15.01 -14.13
C ARG A 24 8.13 -15.52 -13.71
N VAL A 25 8.83 -14.76 -12.88
CA VAL A 25 10.21 -15.09 -12.47
C VAL A 25 10.22 -15.97 -11.23
N LEU A 26 9.20 -15.90 -10.39
CA LEU A 26 9.05 -16.80 -9.26
C LEU A 26 8.77 -18.22 -9.74
N GLU A 27 9.36 -19.19 -9.06
CA GLU A 27 9.05 -20.58 -9.31
C GLU A 27 7.55 -20.82 -9.04
N ASP A 28 6.92 -21.61 -9.92
CA ASP A 28 5.46 -21.83 -9.88
C ASP A 28 4.63 -20.54 -10.03
N ALA A 29 5.02 -19.69 -10.99
CA ALA A 29 4.32 -18.44 -11.30
C ALA A 29 2.82 -18.63 -11.59
N SER A 30 2.38 -19.83 -11.96
CA SER A 30 0.96 -20.15 -12.13
C SER A 30 0.15 -20.00 -10.85
N SER A 31 0.79 -20.13 -9.67
CA SER A 31 0.12 -19.99 -8.38
C SER A 31 -0.27 -18.55 -8.03
N ILE A 32 0.41 -17.56 -8.62
CA ILE A 32 0.15 -16.12 -8.37
C ILE A 32 -0.46 -15.39 -9.57
N THR A 33 -0.51 -15.99 -10.74
CA THR A 33 -1.15 -15.38 -11.93
C THR A 33 -2.64 -15.18 -11.68
N GLY A 34 -3.12 -13.94 -11.83
CA GLY A 34 -4.51 -13.57 -11.60
C GLY A 34 -4.90 -13.50 -10.11
N ARG A 35 -3.92 -13.50 -9.21
CA ARG A 35 -4.11 -13.32 -7.78
C ARG A 35 -3.39 -12.07 -7.29
N GLU A 36 -3.87 -11.57 -6.17
CA GLU A 36 -3.21 -10.51 -5.43
C GLU A 36 -2.21 -11.12 -4.46
N ALA A 37 -1.04 -10.50 -4.38
CA ALA A 37 0.03 -10.95 -3.50
C ALA A 37 0.90 -9.76 -3.09
N TYR A 38 1.54 -9.84 -1.96
CA TYR A 38 2.67 -9.00 -1.62
C TYR A 38 3.97 -9.78 -1.77
N LEU A 39 5.07 -9.06 -1.89
CA LEU A 39 6.41 -9.64 -2.05
C LEU A 39 7.26 -9.35 -0.82
N ILE A 40 7.94 -10.36 -0.33
CA ILE A 40 9.00 -10.21 0.67
C ILE A 40 10.34 -10.32 -0.06
N VAL A 41 11.22 -9.35 0.20
CA VAL A 41 12.60 -9.36 -0.29
C VAL A 41 13.51 -9.35 0.93
N GLU A 42 14.27 -10.42 1.11
CA GLU A 42 15.18 -10.60 2.24
C GLU A 42 16.63 -10.58 1.79
N SER A 43 17.50 -10.05 2.61
CA SER A 43 18.95 -9.98 2.36
C SER A 43 19.72 -9.92 3.67
N GLU A 44 20.93 -10.51 3.70
CA GLU A 44 21.87 -10.35 4.82
C GLU A 44 22.48 -8.94 4.91
N GLN A 45 22.40 -8.17 3.84
CA GLN A 45 22.90 -6.80 3.76
C GLN A 45 21.74 -5.84 3.60
N GLU A 46 21.94 -4.58 4.00
CA GLU A 46 20.94 -3.54 3.78
C GLU A 46 20.63 -3.37 2.28
N ILE A 47 19.36 -3.48 1.96
CA ILE A 47 18.84 -3.28 0.61
C ILE A 47 17.71 -2.26 0.61
N ARG A 48 17.45 -1.71 -0.55
CA ARG A 48 16.23 -0.95 -0.83
C ARG A 48 15.55 -1.55 -2.05
N ALA A 49 14.25 -1.70 -1.97
CA ALA A 49 13.46 -2.21 -3.07
C ALA A 49 12.34 -1.23 -3.41
N TRP A 50 11.89 -1.29 -4.64
CA TRP A 50 10.69 -0.62 -5.10
C TRP A 50 10.07 -1.43 -6.23
N ALA A 51 8.78 -1.31 -6.38
CA ALA A 51 8.03 -1.91 -7.46
C ALA A 51 7.51 -0.83 -8.40
N SER A 52 7.53 -1.10 -9.70
CA SER A 52 6.76 -0.35 -10.67
C SER A 52 5.64 -1.25 -11.16
N GLN A 53 4.42 -0.85 -10.94
CA GLN A 53 3.25 -1.49 -11.51
C GLN A 53 2.83 -0.74 -12.75
N ILE A 54 2.77 -1.44 -13.88
CA ILE A 54 2.36 -0.87 -15.16
C ILE A 54 0.92 -1.29 -15.41
N ASP A 55 0.04 -0.32 -15.61
CA ASP A 55 -1.30 -0.59 -16.08
C ASP A 55 -1.26 -1.04 -17.54
N ASN A 56 -1.77 -2.24 -17.83
CA ASN A 56 -1.71 -2.80 -19.17
C ASN A 56 -2.66 -2.12 -20.18
N LEU A 57 -3.57 -1.28 -19.71
CA LEU A 57 -4.52 -0.56 -20.56
C LEU A 57 -3.97 0.81 -20.98
N THR A 58 -3.39 1.55 -20.02
CA THR A 58 -2.91 2.92 -20.25
C THR A 58 -1.40 3.01 -20.40
N GLU A 59 -0.68 1.93 -20.11
CA GLU A 59 0.80 1.87 -20.05
C GLU A 59 1.41 2.83 -19.00
N ASP A 60 0.59 3.40 -18.12
CA ASP A 60 1.04 4.30 -17.06
C ASP A 60 1.75 3.52 -15.94
N PRO A 61 2.99 3.87 -15.60
CA PRO A 61 3.68 3.29 -14.46
C PRO A 61 3.27 3.97 -13.16
N SER A 62 2.98 3.18 -12.16
CA SER A 62 2.88 3.63 -10.76
C SER A 62 4.04 3.04 -9.97
N MET A 63 4.65 3.83 -9.08
CA MET A 63 5.80 3.40 -8.31
C MET A 63 5.45 3.32 -6.82
N GLU A 64 5.83 2.21 -6.21
CA GLU A 64 5.71 1.97 -4.79
C GLU A 64 7.07 1.59 -4.20
N ARG A 65 7.45 2.24 -3.11
CA ARG A 65 8.65 1.89 -2.33
C ARG A 65 8.33 0.74 -1.39
N SER A 66 9.28 -0.17 -1.18
CA SER A 66 9.16 -1.18 -0.13
C SER A 66 9.03 -0.53 1.25
N GLN A 67 8.27 -1.17 2.10
CA GLN A 67 8.20 -0.88 3.53
C GLN A 67 9.02 -1.95 4.26
N SER A 68 9.90 -1.51 5.16
CA SER A 68 10.72 -2.40 5.99
C SER A 68 10.00 -2.74 7.29
N ASP A 69 10.53 -3.71 8.04
CA ASP A 69 10.03 -4.03 9.39
C ASP A 69 10.06 -2.80 10.31
N ALA A 70 11.02 -1.88 10.10
CA ALA A 70 11.10 -0.62 10.85
C ALA A 70 9.99 0.39 10.50
N ASP A 71 9.30 0.20 9.37
CA ASP A 71 8.14 1.00 8.97
C ASP A 71 6.84 0.45 9.57
N GLY A 72 6.86 -0.77 10.12
CA GLY A 72 5.73 -1.36 10.83
C GLY A 72 5.33 -0.55 12.06
N SER A 73 4.04 -0.44 12.31
CA SER A 73 3.48 0.34 13.41
C SER A 73 2.18 -0.28 13.90
N GLN A 74 1.79 0.06 15.12
CA GLN A 74 0.45 -0.25 15.64
C GLN A 74 -0.61 0.75 15.15
N ARG A 75 -0.22 1.91 14.61
CA ARG A 75 -1.15 2.91 14.05
C ARG A 75 -0.54 3.55 12.82
N VAL A 76 -1.17 3.30 11.69
CA VAL A 76 -0.74 3.77 10.38
C VAL A 76 -1.78 4.73 9.81
N LEU A 77 -1.31 5.85 9.29
CA LEU A 77 -2.12 6.81 8.53
C LEU A 77 -1.78 6.72 7.05
N VAL A 78 -2.72 6.29 6.25
CA VAL A 78 -2.68 6.45 4.79
C VAL A 78 -3.20 7.85 4.46
N PRO A 79 -2.38 8.72 3.86
CA PRO A 79 -2.68 10.16 3.83
C PRO A 79 -3.84 10.52 2.90
N SER A 80 -4.16 9.66 1.93
CA SER A 80 -5.21 9.96 0.96
C SER A 80 -5.98 8.72 0.53
N SER A 81 -7.27 8.92 0.34
CA SER A 81 -8.21 7.98 -0.27
C SER A 81 -9.34 8.76 -0.93
N ALA A 82 -10.01 8.17 -1.91
CA ALA A 82 -11.12 8.81 -2.61
C ALA A 82 -12.16 7.79 -3.10
N ALA A 83 -13.43 8.20 -3.03
CA ALA A 83 -14.56 7.57 -3.70
C ALA A 83 -15.43 8.67 -4.27
N ILE A 84 -14.90 9.44 -5.21
CA ILE A 84 -15.57 10.60 -5.80
C ILE A 84 -15.47 10.55 -7.32
N GLY A 85 -16.59 10.76 -8.01
CA GLY A 85 -16.66 10.63 -9.46
C GLY A 85 -16.30 9.20 -9.88
N GLN A 86 -15.27 9.06 -10.70
CA GLN A 86 -14.76 7.79 -11.19
C GLN A 86 -13.62 7.19 -10.34
N PHE A 87 -13.16 7.92 -9.30
CA PHE A 87 -12.07 7.46 -8.45
C PHE A 87 -12.56 6.45 -7.42
N LEU A 88 -11.82 5.36 -7.31
CA LEU A 88 -12.00 4.28 -6.35
C LEU A 88 -10.74 4.15 -5.49
N THR A 89 -10.89 3.61 -4.29
CA THR A 89 -9.76 3.32 -3.40
C THR A 89 -9.65 1.83 -3.15
N SER A 90 -8.54 1.24 -3.57
CA SER A 90 -8.09 -0.06 -3.06
C SER A 90 -7.22 0.18 -1.82
N LEU A 91 -7.45 -0.61 -0.77
CA LEU A 91 -6.67 -0.56 0.46
C LEU A 91 -6.08 -1.94 0.75
N ILE A 92 -4.78 -1.98 0.99
CA ILE A 92 -4.06 -3.17 1.43
C ILE A 92 -3.50 -2.90 2.82
N VAL A 93 -3.71 -3.83 3.76
CA VAL A 93 -3.12 -3.83 5.10
C VAL A 93 -2.36 -5.13 5.28
N ILE A 94 -1.09 -5.06 5.65
CA ILE A 94 -0.23 -6.22 5.85
C ILE A 94 0.13 -6.34 7.33
N ASN A 95 -0.03 -7.52 7.89
CA ASN A 95 0.50 -7.87 9.21
C ASN A 95 1.95 -8.37 9.04
N GLN A 96 2.90 -7.61 9.57
CA GLN A 96 4.33 -7.96 9.55
C GLN A 96 4.75 -8.86 10.73
N SER A 97 3.81 -9.19 11.62
CA SER A 97 4.09 -10.03 12.78
C SER A 97 3.90 -11.52 12.45
N ASP A 98 4.61 -12.37 13.14
CA ASP A 98 4.53 -13.84 13.06
C ASP A 98 3.35 -14.43 13.84
N PHE A 99 2.44 -13.59 14.33
CA PHE A 99 1.20 -13.97 14.99
C PHE A 99 0.00 -13.19 14.46
N ALA A 100 -1.17 -13.80 14.55
CA ALA A 100 -2.42 -13.22 14.10
C ALA A 100 -2.89 -12.11 15.05
N GLY A 101 -3.67 -11.18 14.52
CA GLY A 101 -4.27 -10.11 15.29
C GLY A 101 -5.53 -9.56 14.64
N GLN A 102 -5.88 -8.35 15.00
CA GLN A 102 -7.00 -7.64 14.43
C GLN A 102 -6.61 -6.21 14.10
N VAL A 103 -7.33 -5.62 13.17
CA VAL A 103 -7.19 -4.19 12.84
C VAL A 103 -8.55 -3.50 12.85
N THR A 104 -8.55 -2.24 13.25
CA THR A 104 -9.67 -1.32 13.05
C THR A 104 -9.28 -0.29 12.02
N ILE A 105 -10.14 -0.10 11.02
CA ILE A 105 -9.89 0.81 9.89
C ILE A 105 -10.90 1.94 9.96
N ARG A 106 -10.43 3.19 9.95
CA ARG A 106 -11.25 4.39 10.00
C ARG A 106 -10.93 5.32 8.86
N SER A 107 -11.93 5.71 8.10
CA SER A 107 -11.81 6.80 7.14
C SER A 107 -12.33 8.09 7.76
N ARG A 108 -11.61 9.19 7.52
CA ARG A 108 -11.99 10.53 7.98
C ARG A 108 -12.03 11.50 6.81
N SER A 109 -12.89 12.51 6.92
CA SER A 109 -12.85 13.65 5.99
C SER A 109 -11.61 14.52 6.21
N ASN A 110 -11.35 15.44 5.32
CA ASN A 110 -10.30 16.47 5.49
C ASN A 110 -10.50 17.33 6.77
N ALA A 111 -11.72 17.40 7.28
CA ALA A 111 -12.02 18.08 8.54
C ALA A 111 -11.86 17.15 9.78
N GLY A 112 -11.36 15.92 9.60
CA GLY A 112 -11.17 14.94 10.67
C GLY A 112 -12.43 14.20 11.10
N VAL A 113 -13.58 14.44 10.46
CA VAL A 113 -14.85 13.79 10.79
C VAL A 113 -14.83 12.35 10.34
N LEU A 114 -15.23 11.41 11.21
CA LEU A 114 -15.35 9.99 10.88
C LEU A 114 -16.39 9.79 9.77
N GLN A 115 -16.00 9.12 8.69
CA GLN A 115 -16.84 8.82 7.53
C GLN A 115 -17.20 7.33 7.45
N ALA A 116 -16.26 6.46 7.78
CA ALA A 116 -16.44 5.02 7.78
C ALA A 116 -15.59 4.36 8.87
N GLU A 117 -16.05 3.25 9.40
CA GLU A 117 -15.31 2.44 10.36
C GLU A 117 -15.56 0.96 10.12
N LEU A 118 -14.49 0.17 10.07
CA LEU A 118 -14.49 -1.28 10.10
C LEU A 118 -13.77 -1.73 11.37
N LEU A 119 -14.52 -2.34 12.28
CA LEU A 119 -14.01 -2.79 13.58
C LEU A 119 -13.49 -4.23 13.51
N ASN A 120 -12.40 -4.51 14.22
CA ASN A 120 -11.94 -5.85 14.55
C ASN A 120 -11.80 -6.80 13.34
N GLN A 121 -11.24 -6.32 12.24
CA GLN A 121 -10.96 -7.16 11.08
C GLN A 121 -9.79 -8.09 11.42
N SER A 122 -10.02 -9.41 11.39
CA SER A 122 -8.99 -10.41 11.66
C SER A 122 -7.97 -10.44 10.53
N ILE A 123 -6.69 -10.51 10.92
CA ILE A 123 -5.57 -10.63 9.99
C ILE A 123 -4.59 -11.70 10.51
N GLU A 124 -4.28 -12.67 9.67
CA GLU A 124 -3.41 -13.78 10.00
C GLU A 124 -1.94 -13.34 10.19
N ALA A 125 -1.14 -14.19 10.82
CA ALA A 125 0.31 -14.01 10.90
C ALA A 125 0.90 -13.88 9.49
N ASN A 126 1.72 -12.84 9.25
CA ASN A 126 2.28 -12.56 7.92
C ASN A 126 1.19 -12.53 6.82
N GLY A 127 -0.05 -12.23 7.20
CA GLY A 127 -1.19 -12.15 6.30
C GLY A 127 -1.47 -10.74 5.82
N PHE A 128 -2.43 -10.59 4.91
CA PHE A 128 -2.90 -9.28 4.48
C PHE A 128 -4.41 -9.25 4.30
N LEU A 129 -4.97 -8.05 4.41
CA LEU A 129 -6.33 -7.72 4.02
C LEU A 129 -6.28 -6.87 2.75
N HIS A 130 -7.10 -7.18 1.78
CA HIS A 130 -7.27 -6.39 0.58
C HIS A 130 -8.72 -6.01 0.37
N PHE A 131 -8.97 -4.72 0.24
CA PHE A 131 -10.25 -4.13 -0.12
C PHE A 131 -10.10 -3.51 -1.50
N ALA A 132 -10.54 -4.21 -2.55
CA ALA A 132 -10.38 -3.75 -3.93
C ALA A 132 -11.08 -2.41 -4.19
N ASP A 133 -12.27 -2.23 -3.62
CA ASP A 133 -12.98 -0.95 -3.54
C ASP A 133 -13.45 -0.75 -2.09
N PHE A 134 -12.63 -0.06 -1.31
CA PHE A 134 -12.85 0.11 0.12
C PHE A 134 -14.19 0.77 0.45
N TYR A 135 -14.52 1.85 -0.24
CA TYR A 135 -15.76 2.57 0.01
C TYR A 135 -16.97 1.92 -0.63
N GLY A 136 -16.85 1.44 -1.87
CA GLY A 136 -17.92 0.75 -2.57
C GLY A 136 -18.34 -0.53 -1.86
N GLY A 137 -17.38 -1.28 -1.28
CA GLY A 137 -17.66 -2.44 -0.43
C GLY A 137 -18.47 -2.10 0.82
N LEU A 138 -18.48 -0.84 1.26
CA LEU A 138 -19.27 -0.31 2.37
C LEU A 138 -20.56 0.38 1.92
N GLY A 139 -20.83 0.44 0.63
CA GLY A 139 -21.97 1.16 0.06
C GLY A 139 -21.84 2.68 0.15
N LEU A 140 -20.62 3.20 0.24
CA LEU A 140 -20.31 4.62 0.43
C LEU A 140 -19.73 5.23 -0.84
N SER A 141 -20.03 6.51 -1.08
CA SER A 141 -19.52 7.30 -2.19
C SER A 141 -19.42 8.78 -1.83
N ASN A 142 -18.81 9.58 -2.69
CA ASN A 142 -18.58 11.01 -2.50
C ASN A 142 -17.77 11.34 -1.23
N LEU A 143 -16.79 10.48 -0.95
CA LEU A 143 -15.91 10.57 0.20
C LEU A 143 -14.47 10.74 -0.26
N TYR A 144 -13.67 11.45 0.53
CA TYR A 144 -12.22 11.55 0.37
C TYR A 144 -11.58 11.98 1.69
N GLY A 145 -10.31 11.63 1.85
CA GLY A 145 -9.54 11.95 3.04
C GLY A 145 -8.60 10.83 3.47
N PRO A 146 -8.00 10.94 4.66
CA PRO A 146 -7.09 9.94 5.16
C PRO A 146 -7.81 8.69 5.69
N ILE A 147 -7.10 7.55 5.64
CA ILE A 147 -7.50 6.31 6.30
C ILE A 147 -6.51 6.02 7.44
N GLU A 148 -7.03 5.86 8.64
CA GLU A 148 -6.30 5.39 9.81
C GLU A 148 -6.51 3.88 9.97
N VAL A 149 -5.43 3.13 10.17
CA VAL A 149 -5.46 1.71 10.51
C VAL A 149 -4.80 1.52 11.86
N GLU A 150 -5.53 0.96 12.80
CA GLU A 150 -5.10 0.69 14.16
C GLU A 150 -5.01 -0.82 14.39
N ALA A 151 -3.84 -1.31 14.75
CA ALA A 151 -3.60 -2.69 15.10
C ALA A 151 -4.00 -2.98 16.55
N LEU A 152 -4.61 -4.11 16.76
CA LEU A 152 -5.00 -4.63 18.06
C LEU A 152 -4.23 -5.92 18.35
N GLY A 153 -3.95 -6.18 19.63
CA GLY A 153 -3.22 -7.38 20.04
C GLY A 153 -1.70 -7.31 19.87
N GLY A 154 -1.16 -6.12 19.61
CA GLY A 154 0.30 -5.89 19.58
C GLY A 154 0.98 -6.22 18.25
N ILE A 155 0.23 -6.57 17.22
CA ILE A 155 0.79 -6.80 15.88
C ILE A 155 1.34 -5.50 15.29
N GLN A 156 2.31 -5.64 14.38
CA GLN A 156 2.86 -4.54 13.58
C GLN A 156 2.26 -4.61 12.17
N ILE A 157 1.81 -3.48 11.68
CA ILE A 157 1.15 -3.40 10.38
C ILE A 157 1.80 -2.35 9.48
N THR A 158 1.67 -2.56 8.19
CA THR A 158 1.81 -1.52 7.16
C THR A 158 0.53 -1.44 6.36
N ALA A 159 0.30 -0.30 5.71
CA ALA A 159 -0.86 -0.13 4.86
C ALA A 159 -0.51 0.72 3.65
N THR A 160 -1.17 0.44 2.53
CA THR A 160 -1.06 1.23 1.29
C THR A 160 -2.44 1.37 0.66
N ALA A 161 -2.80 2.57 0.23
CA ALA A 161 -3.94 2.78 -0.63
C ALA A 161 -3.50 3.03 -2.08
N ARG A 162 -4.27 2.50 -3.02
CA ARG A 162 -4.23 2.86 -4.42
C ARG A 162 -5.51 3.61 -4.76
N ILE A 163 -5.39 4.86 -5.19
CA ILE A 163 -6.52 5.58 -5.79
C ILE A 163 -6.42 5.36 -7.29
N TYR A 164 -7.47 4.85 -7.89
CA TYR A 164 -7.49 4.47 -9.30
C TYR A 164 -8.82 4.76 -9.96
N THR A 165 -8.85 4.78 -11.29
CA THR A 165 -10.06 4.83 -12.09
C THR A 165 -10.22 3.50 -12.85
N GLN A 166 -11.43 3.20 -13.31
CA GLN A 166 -11.66 2.04 -14.18
C GLN A 166 -10.96 2.18 -15.54
N GLU A 167 -10.56 3.40 -15.91
CA GLU A 167 -9.83 3.70 -17.13
C GLU A 167 -8.31 3.53 -16.98
N GLY A 168 -7.82 3.16 -15.79
CA GLY A 168 -6.45 2.75 -15.55
C GLY A 168 -5.56 3.78 -14.84
N SER A 169 -5.92 5.05 -14.76
CA SER A 169 -5.12 6.05 -14.01
C SER A 169 -5.05 5.69 -12.53
N SER A 170 -3.86 5.74 -11.93
CA SER A 170 -3.71 5.38 -10.52
C SER A 170 -2.52 6.07 -9.83
N GLY A 171 -2.62 6.17 -8.50
CA GLY A 171 -1.54 6.60 -7.62
C GLY A 171 -1.54 5.83 -6.31
N TYR A 172 -0.34 5.57 -5.76
CA TYR A 172 -0.16 4.88 -4.50
C TYR A 172 0.13 5.86 -3.37
N PHE A 173 -0.47 5.62 -2.22
CA PHE A 173 -0.31 6.38 -0.99
C PHE A 173 0.08 5.42 0.13
N GLN A 174 1.37 5.37 0.44
CA GLN A 174 1.88 4.54 1.53
C GLN A 174 1.49 5.13 2.88
N GLY A 175 1.07 4.27 3.77
CA GLY A 175 0.82 4.62 5.15
C GLY A 175 2.10 4.96 5.90
N VAL A 176 1.97 5.87 6.83
CA VAL A 176 3.06 6.28 7.71
C VAL A 176 2.66 6.07 9.16
N ASP A 177 3.63 5.74 10.00
CA ASP A 177 3.44 5.67 11.45
C ASP A 177 2.99 7.04 11.97
N ILE A 178 1.81 7.11 12.55
CA ILE A 178 1.20 8.34 13.02
C ILE A 178 2.04 8.99 14.15
N SER A 179 2.85 8.22 14.86
CA SER A 179 3.73 8.71 15.92
C SER A 179 5.00 9.37 15.40
N LYS A 180 5.36 9.15 14.13
CA LYS A 180 6.59 9.67 13.50
C LYS A 180 6.38 11.00 12.76
N GLY A 181 5.34 11.74 13.07
CA GLY A 181 5.10 13.07 12.52
C GLY A 181 6.23 14.06 12.83
N SER A 182 6.48 15.02 11.94
CA SER A 182 7.48 16.07 12.08
C SER A 182 6.85 17.45 12.08
N LYS A 183 7.42 18.38 12.89
CA LYS A 183 7.01 19.79 12.89
C LYS A 183 7.48 20.55 11.65
N LYS A 184 8.41 19.99 10.90
CA LYS A 184 8.96 20.57 9.67
C LYS A 184 9.25 19.46 8.67
N VAL A 185 8.70 19.59 7.48
CA VAL A 185 8.94 18.71 6.34
C VAL A 185 9.42 19.54 5.15
N VAL A 186 10.15 18.92 4.24
CA VAL A 186 10.57 19.52 2.97
C VAL A 186 9.96 18.72 1.85
N MET A 187 9.22 19.39 0.99
CA MET A 187 8.74 18.81 -0.27
C MET A 187 9.83 19.01 -1.32
N PRO A 188 10.41 17.94 -1.86
CA PRO A 188 11.57 18.05 -2.76
C PRO A 188 11.22 18.66 -4.11
N PHE A 189 9.94 18.62 -4.48
CA PHE A 189 9.47 19.13 -5.77
C PHE A 189 8.02 19.59 -5.66
N SER A 190 7.74 20.72 -6.23
CA SER A 190 6.38 21.20 -6.48
C SER A 190 6.33 21.94 -7.81
N VAL A 191 5.23 21.81 -8.52
CA VAL A 191 4.99 22.50 -9.79
C VAL A 191 3.55 23.00 -9.83
N ASP A 192 3.38 24.18 -10.39
CA ASP A 192 2.08 24.75 -10.69
C ASP A 192 2.20 25.53 -12.01
N ASN A 193 1.69 24.97 -13.08
CA ASN A 193 1.67 25.54 -14.42
C ASN A 193 0.43 25.04 -15.17
N ASP A 194 0.33 25.35 -16.48
CA ASP A 194 -0.83 24.99 -17.30
C ASP A 194 -1.04 23.46 -17.42
N ASP A 195 0.02 22.65 -17.33
CA ASP A 195 -0.02 21.20 -17.50
C ASP A 195 -0.09 20.45 -16.17
N PHE A 196 0.52 20.98 -15.10
CA PHE A 196 0.69 20.28 -13.83
C PHE A 196 0.39 21.17 -12.63
N ARG A 197 -0.15 20.56 -11.58
CA ARG A 197 -0.33 21.17 -10.27
C ARG A 197 0.11 20.24 -9.15
N THR A 198 0.68 20.79 -8.10
CA THR A 198 0.96 20.07 -6.85
C THR A 198 -0.11 20.38 -5.84
N ASN A 199 -0.76 19.35 -5.30
CA ASN A 199 -1.69 19.45 -4.18
C ASN A 199 -0.97 18.99 -2.91
N LEU A 200 -1.16 19.68 -1.79
CA LEU A 200 -0.61 19.38 -0.47
C LEU A 200 -1.72 19.06 0.52
#